data_6b085eff6b11a76131f62a29b55b42cd
#
_entry.id   6b085eff6b11a76131f62a29b55b42cd
#
_cell.length_a   1.000
_cell.length_b   1.000
_cell.length_c   1.000
_cell.angle_alpha   90.00
_cell.angle_beta   90.00
_cell.angle_gamma   90.00
#
_symmetry.space_group_name_H-M   'P 1'
#
loop_
_entity.id
_entity.type
_entity.pdbx_description
1 polymer ?
#
loop_
_entity_poly.entity_id
_entity_poly.type
_entity_poly.pdbx_seq_one_letter_code
_entity_poly.pdbx_strand_id
1 'polypeptide(L)'
;MPRLQNIVAALAVGLSLPAAAADHPRVAFFGFSIINTSLEPTKPEEEARLRMLDNLLREKLAASGRFTIAEISPELQQEIARGADIRDCNGCERDYARRAGADWAAWGNVQKVSNLILNINLYMEDAQTGKLEFVKSVDIRGNTDESWRHGLDYMLRHYLLKEP
;
A
#
# COMPACT_ATOMS: atom_id res chain seq x y z
N MET A 1 -72.46 -27.14 -18.33
CA MET A 1 -71.21 -26.97 -19.11
C MET A 1 -70.31 -26.03 -18.36
N PRO A 2 -69.28 -26.47 -17.61
CA PRO A 2 -68.38 -25.59 -16.92
C PRO A 2 -67.20 -25.17 -17.82
N ARG A 3 -66.92 -23.88 -17.85
CA ARG A 3 -65.77 -23.28 -18.57
C ARG A 3 -64.50 -23.49 -17.78
N LEU A 4 -63.50 -24.19 -18.36
CA LEU A 4 -62.14 -24.22 -17.84
C LEU A 4 -61.48 -22.87 -18.07
N GLN A 5 -61.09 -22.22 -17.01
CA GLN A 5 -60.18 -21.05 -17.04
C GLN A 5 -58.74 -21.55 -16.97
N ASN A 6 -58.01 -21.37 -18.06
CA ASN A 6 -56.55 -21.61 -18.08
C ASN A 6 -55.82 -20.46 -17.37
N ILE A 7 -55.22 -20.76 -16.21
CA ILE A 7 -54.33 -19.84 -15.50
C ILE A 7 -52.92 -20.05 -16.10
N VAL A 8 -52.45 -19.08 -16.87
CA VAL A 8 -51.06 -19.03 -17.33
C VAL A 8 -50.23 -18.39 -16.22
N ALA A 9 -49.45 -19.18 -15.52
CA ALA A 9 -48.45 -18.66 -14.55
C ALA A 9 -47.21 -18.18 -15.31
N ALA A 10 -46.99 -16.88 -15.32
CA ALA A 10 -45.78 -16.30 -15.88
C ALA A 10 -44.64 -16.45 -14.87
N LEU A 11 -43.64 -17.26 -15.21
CA LEU A 11 -42.41 -17.42 -14.43
C LEU A 11 -41.50 -16.22 -14.75
N ALA A 12 -41.36 -15.27 -13.82
CA ALA A 12 -40.41 -14.18 -13.94
C ALA A 12 -39.01 -14.71 -13.53
N VAL A 13 -38.18 -14.98 -14.52
CA VAL A 13 -36.75 -15.28 -14.29
C VAL A 13 -36.04 -13.95 -13.99
N GLY A 14 -35.74 -13.71 -12.72
CA GLY A 14 -34.92 -12.56 -12.30
C GLY A 14 -33.48 -12.76 -12.76
N LEU A 15 -33.01 -11.99 -13.75
CA LEU A 15 -31.60 -11.88 -14.10
C LEU A 15 -30.90 -11.10 -12.96
N SER A 16 -30.21 -11.82 -12.08
CA SER A 16 -29.25 -11.20 -11.15
C SER A 16 -28.02 -10.75 -11.97
N LEU A 17 -27.89 -9.47 -12.24
CA LEU A 17 -26.64 -8.90 -12.76
C LEU A 17 -25.58 -9.06 -11.68
N PRO A 18 -24.38 -9.61 -12.00
CA PRO A 18 -23.27 -9.60 -11.05
C PRO A 18 -22.94 -8.14 -10.77
N ALA A 19 -22.93 -7.76 -9.48
CA ALA A 19 -22.38 -6.48 -9.06
C ALA A 19 -20.92 -6.44 -9.55
N ALA A 20 -20.58 -5.49 -10.40
CA ALA A 20 -19.19 -5.24 -10.77
C ALA A 20 -18.43 -4.95 -9.46
N ALA A 21 -17.53 -5.83 -9.07
CA ALA A 21 -16.61 -5.57 -7.97
C ALA A 21 -15.87 -4.28 -8.35
N ALA A 22 -15.90 -3.29 -7.47
CA ALA A 22 -15.12 -2.07 -7.67
C ALA A 22 -13.66 -2.51 -7.83
N ASP A 23 -13.08 -2.16 -8.99
CA ASP A 23 -11.72 -2.56 -9.34
C ASP A 23 -10.77 -1.65 -8.53
N HIS A 24 -10.43 -2.11 -7.32
CA HIS A 24 -9.52 -1.37 -6.43
C HIS A 24 -8.08 -1.61 -6.92
N PRO A 25 -7.25 -0.55 -7.02
CA PRO A 25 -5.88 -0.70 -7.49
C PRO A 25 -5.11 -1.70 -6.63
N ARG A 26 -4.39 -2.58 -7.31
CA ARG A 26 -3.47 -3.53 -6.67
C ARG A 26 -2.14 -2.85 -6.44
N VAL A 27 -1.64 -2.92 -5.22
CA VAL A 27 -0.42 -2.23 -4.79
C VAL A 27 0.68 -3.23 -4.46
N ALA A 28 1.80 -3.17 -5.18
CA ALA A 28 3.04 -3.84 -4.79
C ALA A 28 3.80 -2.93 -3.83
N PHE A 29 3.84 -3.31 -2.56
CA PHE A 29 4.55 -2.53 -1.55
C PHE A 29 5.91 -3.15 -1.24
N PHE A 30 6.97 -2.38 -1.45
CA PHE A 30 8.39 -2.78 -1.37
C PHE A 30 9.04 -2.51 0.00
N GLY A 31 8.26 -2.03 0.97
CA GLY A 31 8.71 -1.80 2.34
C GLY A 31 9.20 -0.38 2.61
N PHE A 32 9.50 -0.15 3.89
CA PHE A 32 10.17 1.06 4.35
C PHE A 32 11.66 0.81 4.53
N SER A 33 12.48 1.81 4.20
CA SER A 33 13.91 1.85 4.47
C SER A 33 14.26 3.00 5.41
N ILE A 34 15.47 3.00 5.97
CA ILE A 34 15.94 4.13 6.77
C ILE A 34 16.99 4.94 6.00
N ILE A 35 16.84 6.27 6.04
CA ILE A 35 17.86 7.23 5.59
C ILE A 35 18.42 7.88 6.84
N ASN A 36 19.53 7.35 7.32
CA ASN A 36 20.15 7.84 8.55
C ASN A 36 21.24 8.88 8.22
N THR A 37 20.92 10.15 8.46
CA THR A 37 21.85 11.27 8.33
C THR A 37 22.37 11.76 9.68
N SER A 38 22.00 11.08 10.78
CA SER A 38 22.51 11.38 12.13
C SER A 38 23.95 10.88 12.30
N LEU A 39 24.60 11.33 13.36
CA LEU A 39 25.95 10.85 13.74
C LEU A 39 25.94 9.48 14.41
N GLU A 40 24.76 8.95 14.77
CA GLU A 40 24.62 7.64 15.39
C GLU A 40 24.36 6.56 14.34
N PRO A 41 24.90 5.35 14.50
CA PRO A 41 24.56 4.24 13.60
C PRO A 41 23.08 3.86 13.75
N THR A 42 22.53 3.25 12.71
CA THR A 42 21.20 2.62 12.77
C THR A 42 21.20 1.48 13.79
N LYS A 43 20.18 1.43 14.63
CA LYS A 43 20.04 0.47 15.72
C LYS A 43 19.09 -0.68 15.35
N PRO A 44 19.24 -1.87 15.96
CA PRO A 44 18.32 -3.00 15.73
C PRO A 44 16.85 -2.67 16.00
N GLU A 45 16.58 -1.78 16.96
CA GLU A 45 15.22 -1.31 17.27
C GLU A 45 14.62 -0.49 16.13
N GLU A 46 15.43 0.26 15.39
CA GLU A 46 14.99 1.03 14.22
C GLU A 46 14.64 0.09 13.06
N GLU A 47 15.42 -0.97 12.86
CA GLU A 47 15.09 -2.03 11.90
C GLU A 47 13.77 -2.76 12.27
N ALA A 48 13.54 -2.99 13.56
CA ALA A 48 12.28 -3.56 14.03
C ALA A 48 11.09 -2.62 13.77
N ARG A 49 11.28 -1.31 13.93
CA ARG A 49 10.27 -0.29 13.62
C ARG A 49 9.95 -0.21 12.14
N LEU A 50 10.93 -0.37 11.23
CA LEU A 50 10.65 -0.45 9.80
C LEU A 50 9.70 -1.62 9.50
N ARG A 51 9.97 -2.80 10.03
CA ARG A 51 9.07 -3.96 9.88
C ARG A 51 7.68 -3.72 10.49
N MET A 52 7.60 -3.00 11.59
CA MET A 52 6.33 -2.61 12.20
C MET A 52 5.54 -1.67 11.26
N LEU A 53 6.19 -0.69 10.63
CA LEU A 53 5.55 0.19 9.64
C LEU A 53 5.09 -0.59 8.41
N ASP A 54 5.90 -1.54 7.92
CA ASP A 54 5.55 -2.39 6.78
C ASP A 54 4.24 -3.15 7.04
N ASN A 55 4.15 -3.78 8.20
CA ASN A 55 2.96 -4.52 8.60
C ASN A 55 1.74 -3.61 8.77
N LEU A 56 1.94 -2.47 9.43
CA LEU A 56 0.87 -1.49 9.67
C LEU A 56 0.33 -0.93 8.36
N LEU A 57 1.20 -0.58 7.40
CA LEU A 57 0.75 -0.08 6.10
C LEU A 57 -0.06 -1.15 5.35
N ARG A 58 0.42 -2.38 5.26
CA ARG A 58 -0.28 -3.49 4.60
C ARG A 58 -1.66 -3.73 5.23
N GLU A 59 -1.72 -3.79 6.56
CA GLU A 59 -2.96 -3.96 7.31
C GLU A 59 -3.97 -2.83 7.00
N LYS A 60 -3.53 -1.59 7.09
CA LYS A 60 -4.39 -0.42 6.88
C LYS A 60 -4.88 -0.30 5.44
N LEU A 61 -4.03 -0.56 4.45
CA LEU A 61 -4.44 -0.56 3.06
C LEU A 61 -5.48 -1.65 2.79
N ALA A 62 -5.23 -2.87 3.24
CA ALA A 62 -6.16 -3.99 3.08
C ALA A 62 -7.50 -3.73 3.80
N ALA A 63 -7.45 -3.25 5.05
CA ALA A 63 -8.65 -2.97 5.84
C ALA A 63 -9.49 -1.81 5.28
N SER A 64 -8.89 -0.91 4.50
CA SER A 64 -9.59 0.24 3.92
C SER A 64 -10.61 -0.14 2.84
N GLY A 65 -10.48 -1.33 2.25
CA GLY A 65 -11.28 -1.75 1.10
C GLY A 65 -11.04 -0.91 -0.16
N ARG A 66 -10.07 0.00 -0.17
CA ARG A 66 -9.73 0.88 -1.31
C ARG A 66 -8.54 0.37 -2.13
N PHE A 67 -7.81 -0.59 -1.59
CA PHE A 67 -6.61 -1.16 -2.20
C PHE A 67 -6.58 -2.67 -2.00
N THR A 68 -5.95 -3.36 -2.94
CA THR A 68 -5.58 -4.77 -2.80
C THR A 68 -4.06 -4.86 -2.77
N ILE A 69 -3.50 -5.56 -1.78
CA ILE A 69 -2.05 -5.77 -1.73
C ILE A 69 -1.67 -6.90 -2.69
N ALA A 70 -0.79 -6.60 -3.63
CA ALA A 70 -0.20 -7.59 -4.52
C ALA A 70 0.80 -8.46 -3.75
N GLU A 71 0.75 -9.76 -3.98
CA GLU A 71 1.74 -10.69 -3.47
C GLU A 71 2.99 -10.62 -4.33
N ILE A 72 4.15 -10.45 -3.71
CA ILE A 72 5.45 -10.46 -4.38
C ILE A 72 6.03 -11.87 -4.20
N SER A 73 6.27 -12.59 -5.31
CA SER A 73 6.78 -13.95 -5.24
C SER A 73 8.15 -14.03 -4.55
N PRO A 74 8.50 -15.17 -3.93
CA PRO A 74 9.80 -15.31 -3.28
C PRO A 74 10.99 -15.05 -4.21
N GLU A 75 10.86 -15.44 -5.49
CA GLU A 75 11.89 -15.21 -6.51
C GLU A 75 12.08 -13.72 -6.77
N LEU A 76 10.97 -13.00 -6.92
CA LEU A 76 10.97 -11.55 -7.13
C LEU A 76 11.50 -10.80 -5.90
N GLN A 77 11.14 -11.26 -4.69
CA GLN A 77 11.69 -10.71 -3.44
C GLN A 77 13.22 -10.86 -3.37
N GLN A 78 13.75 -12.02 -3.77
CA GLN A 78 15.20 -12.25 -3.82
C GLN A 78 15.91 -11.37 -4.86
N GLU A 79 15.27 -11.14 -5.99
CA GLU A 79 15.79 -10.24 -7.03
C GLU A 79 15.84 -8.80 -6.53
N ILE A 80 14.74 -8.32 -5.94
CA ILE A 80 14.67 -6.99 -5.34
C ILE A 80 15.76 -6.81 -4.27
N ALA A 81 15.94 -7.80 -3.40
CA ALA A 81 16.95 -7.74 -2.33
C ALA A 81 18.40 -7.70 -2.84
N ARG A 82 18.67 -8.17 -4.06
CA ARG A 82 19.99 -8.13 -4.69
C ARG A 82 20.16 -6.96 -5.66
N GLY A 83 19.05 -6.32 -6.02
CA GLY A 83 19.01 -5.23 -6.98
C GLY A 83 19.48 -3.90 -6.38
N ALA A 84 19.33 -2.84 -7.16
CA ALA A 84 19.52 -1.48 -6.68
C ALA A 84 18.44 -1.11 -5.65
N ASP A 85 18.77 -0.16 -4.79
CA ASP A 85 17.77 0.40 -3.86
C ASP A 85 16.57 0.93 -4.65
N ILE A 86 15.36 0.59 -4.23
CA ILE A 86 14.11 1.03 -4.87
C ILE A 86 14.06 2.56 -5.04
N ARG A 87 14.68 3.31 -4.13
CA ARG A 87 14.72 4.77 -4.17
C ARG A 87 15.60 5.33 -5.28
N ASP A 88 16.58 4.57 -5.72
CA ASP A 88 17.66 5.03 -6.59
C ASP A 88 17.74 4.25 -7.92
N CYS A 89 16.85 3.29 -8.13
CA CYS A 89 16.91 2.39 -9.27
C CYS A 89 16.29 2.94 -10.57
N ASN A 90 15.74 4.13 -10.51
CA ASN A 90 15.24 4.88 -11.67
C ASN A 90 14.22 4.09 -12.54
N GLY A 91 13.22 3.52 -11.91
CA GLY A 91 12.09 2.84 -12.57
C GLY A 91 11.99 1.34 -12.32
N CYS A 92 12.90 0.73 -11.55
CA CYS A 92 12.79 -0.70 -11.23
C CYS A 92 11.55 -0.99 -10.36
N GLU A 93 11.11 -0.04 -9.54
CA GLU A 93 9.89 -0.14 -8.72
C GLU A 93 8.65 -0.43 -9.59
N ARG A 94 8.54 0.23 -10.73
CA ARG A 94 7.46 0.01 -11.70
C ARG A 94 7.56 -1.36 -12.36
N ASP A 95 8.78 -1.76 -12.71
CA ASP A 95 9.02 -3.05 -13.34
C ASP A 95 8.67 -4.21 -12.40
N TYR A 96 9.10 -4.11 -11.15
CA TYR A 96 8.77 -5.08 -10.12
C TYR A 96 7.25 -5.10 -9.82
N ALA A 97 6.59 -3.93 -9.79
CA ALA A 97 5.15 -3.85 -9.59
C ALA A 97 4.37 -4.54 -10.73
N ARG A 98 4.73 -4.27 -11.99
CA ARG A 98 4.13 -4.94 -13.16
C ARG A 98 4.30 -6.46 -13.09
N ARG A 99 5.49 -6.92 -12.73
CA ARG A 99 5.79 -8.36 -12.59
C ARG A 99 5.04 -9.01 -11.43
N ALA A 100 4.71 -8.26 -10.38
CA ALA A 100 3.82 -8.69 -9.30
C ALA A 100 2.33 -8.60 -9.68
N GLY A 101 1.99 -8.17 -10.91
CA GLY A 101 0.61 -7.96 -11.35
C GLY A 101 -0.08 -6.83 -10.58
N ALA A 102 0.66 -5.81 -10.19
CA ALA A 102 0.15 -4.65 -9.49
C ALA A 102 -0.03 -3.45 -10.43
N ASP A 103 -1.02 -2.62 -10.11
CA ASP A 103 -1.28 -1.37 -10.81
C ASP A 103 -0.37 -0.25 -10.29
N TRP A 104 -0.04 -0.30 -9.01
CA TRP A 104 0.79 0.71 -8.34
C TRP A 104 2.00 0.08 -7.66
N ALA A 105 3.15 0.77 -7.76
CA ALA A 105 4.33 0.57 -6.93
C ALA A 105 4.25 1.46 -5.70
N ALA A 106 4.55 0.94 -4.52
CA ALA A 106 4.61 1.71 -3.28
C ALA A 106 5.88 1.40 -2.50
N TRP A 107 6.50 2.42 -1.95
CA TRP A 107 7.66 2.32 -1.07
C TRP A 107 7.71 3.48 -0.10
N GLY A 108 8.45 3.32 0.98
CA GLY A 108 8.62 4.38 1.95
C GLY A 108 10.03 4.49 2.49
N ASN A 109 10.29 5.56 3.20
CA ASN A 109 11.48 5.68 4.01
C ASN A 109 11.22 6.48 5.28
N VAL A 110 12.05 6.24 6.28
CA VAL A 110 12.15 7.06 7.47
C VAL A 110 13.49 7.78 7.42
N GLN A 111 13.45 9.09 7.26
CA GLN A 111 14.65 9.91 7.35
C GLN A 111 14.90 10.28 8.81
N LYS A 112 16.08 9.90 9.32
CA LYS A 112 16.53 10.21 10.67
C LYS A 112 17.62 11.27 10.62
N VAL A 113 17.31 12.46 11.12
CA VAL A 113 18.29 13.54 11.34
C VAL A 113 18.89 13.45 12.75
N SER A 114 18.07 13.05 13.72
CA SER A 114 18.46 12.76 15.11
C SER A 114 17.41 11.88 15.77
N ASN A 115 17.63 11.50 17.05
CA ASN A 115 16.60 10.77 17.81
C ASN A 115 15.36 11.61 18.17
N LEU A 116 15.37 12.92 17.88
CA LEU A 116 14.25 13.82 18.12
C LEU A 116 13.58 14.31 16.83
N ILE A 117 14.29 14.24 15.70
CA ILE A 117 13.84 14.78 14.41
C ILE A 117 13.91 13.67 13.38
N LEU A 118 12.76 13.18 13.02
CA LEU A 118 12.60 12.18 11.96
C LEU A 118 11.37 12.56 11.11
N ASN A 119 11.30 12.02 9.90
CA ASN A 119 10.07 12.04 9.12
C ASN A 119 9.84 10.70 8.42
N ILE A 120 8.58 10.39 8.19
CA ILE A 120 8.13 9.24 7.40
C ILE A 120 7.70 9.76 6.04
N ASN A 121 8.23 9.16 5.00
CA ASN A 121 7.87 9.45 3.61
C ASN A 121 7.23 8.20 3.00
N LEU A 122 6.13 8.39 2.27
CA LEU A 122 5.47 7.34 1.51
C LEU A 122 5.22 7.82 0.08
N TYR A 123 5.56 6.96 -0.85
CA TYR A 123 5.42 7.18 -2.29
C TYR A 123 4.55 6.08 -2.87
N MET A 124 3.64 6.43 -3.76
CA MET A 124 2.88 5.48 -4.58
C MET A 124 2.83 6.01 -6.01
N GLU A 125 3.10 5.14 -6.96
CA GLU A 125 3.27 5.48 -8.36
C GLU A 125 2.50 4.48 -9.23
N ASP A 126 1.84 4.98 -10.26
CA ASP A 126 1.24 4.13 -11.29
C ASP A 126 2.34 3.36 -12.04
N ALA A 127 2.23 2.03 -12.03
CA ALA A 127 3.28 1.15 -12.58
C ALA A 127 3.40 1.20 -14.11
N GLN A 128 2.39 1.70 -14.82
CA GLN A 128 2.41 1.81 -16.28
C GLN A 128 2.94 3.18 -16.72
N THR A 129 2.46 4.25 -16.10
CA THR A 129 2.73 5.62 -16.54
C THR A 129 3.88 6.28 -15.81
N GLY A 130 4.22 5.82 -14.61
CA GLY A 130 5.20 6.46 -13.73
C GLY A 130 4.65 7.75 -13.08
N LYS A 131 3.35 7.96 -13.13
CA LYS A 131 2.73 9.10 -12.46
C LYS A 131 2.68 8.85 -10.96
N LEU A 132 3.17 9.79 -10.17
CA LEU A 132 3.04 9.76 -8.73
C LEU A 132 1.57 10.00 -8.34
N GLU A 133 0.91 8.96 -7.84
CA GLU A 133 -0.48 9.01 -7.37
C GLU A 133 -0.56 9.47 -5.90
N PHE A 134 0.48 9.22 -5.12
CA PHE A 134 0.58 9.69 -3.75
C PHE A 134 2.04 9.95 -3.36
N VAL A 135 2.30 11.12 -2.79
CA VAL A 135 3.56 11.48 -2.15
C VAL A 135 3.25 12.26 -0.89
N LYS A 136 3.73 11.78 0.23
CA LYS A 136 3.54 12.48 1.50
C LYS A 136 4.71 12.27 2.45
N SER A 137 5.09 13.35 3.15
CA SER A 137 6.00 13.36 4.28
C SER A 137 5.26 13.80 5.54
N VAL A 138 5.56 13.14 6.65
CA VAL A 138 5.04 13.49 7.99
C VAL A 138 6.19 13.51 8.97
N ASP A 139 6.39 14.64 9.63
CA ASP A 139 7.37 14.77 10.69
C ASP A 139 6.90 14.04 11.95
N ILE A 140 7.83 13.33 12.56
CA ILE A 140 7.62 12.68 13.86
C ILE A 140 8.69 13.18 14.84
N ARG A 141 8.28 13.29 16.11
CA ARG A 141 9.14 13.72 17.20
C ARG A 141 9.40 12.56 18.14
N GLY A 142 10.69 12.23 18.30
CA GLY A 142 11.11 11.09 19.10
C GLY A 142 11.18 9.79 18.33
N ASN A 143 12.28 9.06 18.59
CA ASN A 143 12.58 7.79 17.93
C ASN A 143 12.04 6.61 18.75
N THR A 144 10.70 6.52 18.86
CA THR A 144 9.99 5.47 19.63
C THR A 144 8.98 4.75 18.75
N ASP A 145 8.62 3.53 19.12
CA ASP A 145 7.62 2.72 18.42
C ASP A 145 6.28 3.47 18.29
N GLU A 146 5.91 4.17 19.36
CA GLU A 146 4.68 4.97 19.39
C GLU A 146 4.71 6.12 18.39
N SER A 147 5.80 6.90 18.36
CA SER A 147 5.96 8.02 17.42
C SER A 147 5.92 7.56 15.97
N TRP A 148 6.60 6.46 15.64
CA TRP A 148 6.60 5.91 14.29
C TRP A 148 5.21 5.44 13.88
N ARG A 149 4.54 4.68 14.76
CA ARG A 149 3.17 4.21 14.50
C ARG A 149 2.19 5.36 14.31
N HIS A 150 2.19 6.33 15.23
CA HIS A 150 1.31 7.49 15.15
C HIS A 150 1.56 8.33 13.90
N GLY A 151 2.81 8.50 13.49
CA GLY A 151 3.16 9.23 12.27
C GLY A 151 2.58 8.59 11.03
N LEU A 152 2.72 7.27 10.87
CA LEU A 152 2.13 6.56 9.74
C LEU A 152 0.59 6.56 9.82
N ASP A 153 0.01 6.27 10.97
CA ASP A 153 -1.45 6.33 11.17
C ASP A 153 -2.02 7.72 10.84
N TYR A 154 -1.34 8.78 11.22
CA TYR A 154 -1.72 10.14 10.89
C TYR A 154 -1.70 10.38 9.38
N MET A 155 -0.60 9.97 8.71
CA MET A 155 -0.45 10.08 7.27
C MET A 155 -1.60 9.37 6.53
N LEU A 156 -1.89 8.13 6.93
CA LEU A 156 -2.92 7.33 6.28
C LEU A 156 -4.31 7.94 6.48
N ARG A 157 -4.70 8.26 7.70
CA ARG A 157 -6.03 8.78 8.00
C ARG A 157 -6.30 10.17 7.41
N HIS A 158 -5.30 11.03 7.36
CA HIS A 158 -5.51 12.43 6.96
C HIS A 158 -5.22 12.71 5.49
N TYR A 159 -4.50 11.82 4.81
CA TYR A 159 -4.08 12.06 3.43
C TYR A 159 -4.44 10.93 2.47
N LEU A 160 -4.03 9.69 2.74
CA LEU A 160 -4.21 8.60 1.78
C LEU A 160 -5.62 7.98 1.85
N LEU A 161 -6.12 7.72 3.04
CA LEU A 161 -7.39 7.04 3.29
C LEU A 161 -8.51 8.01 3.68
N LYS A 162 -8.25 9.31 3.63
CA LYS A 162 -9.28 10.33 3.89
C LYS A 162 -10.43 10.13 2.92
N GLU A 163 -11.64 10.09 3.46
CA GLU A 163 -12.85 10.16 2.65
C GLU A 163 -12.94 11.54 1.96
N PRO A 164 -13.47 11.57 0.73
CA PRO A 164 -13.61 12.81 -0.04
C PRO A 164 -14.58 13.80 0.61
#